data_edfb3a46a731f8795241d26e0c569eca
#
_entry.id   edfb3a46a731f8795241d26e0c569eca
#
_cell.length_a   1.000
_cell.length_b   1.000
_cell.length_c   1.000
_cell.angle_alpha   90.00
_cell.angle_beta   90.00
_cell.angle_gamma   90.00
#
_symmetry.space_group_name_H-M   'P 1'
#
loop_
_entity.id
_entity.type
_entity.pdbx_description
1 polymer ?
#
loop_
_entity_poly.entity_id
_entity_poly.type
_entity_poly.pdbx_seq_one_letter_code
_entity_poly.pdbx_strand_id
1 'polypeptide(L)'
;MLEKQKIEHQRFTTLINPLLLSNIKLVSYFTNKKLYEVINDSLQLYIEDFEIKHNTKIDTILSLQNSFNTKLENKVNKEKK
;
A
#
# COMPACT_ATOMS: atom_id res chain seq x y z
N MET A 1 10.73 6.01 21.15
CA MET A 1 10.51 6.11 20.91
C MET A 1 10.16 6.26 20.36
N LEU A 2 10.02 6.31 20.09
CA LEU A 2 9.80 6.60 19.50
C LEU A 2 9.11 6.87 19.10
N GLU A 3 8.98 7.12 18.87
CA GLU A 3 8.49 7.44 18.41
C GLU A 3 7.88 7.72 17.98
N LYS A 4 7.95 7.93 18.13
CA LYS A 4 7.30 8.24 17.79
C LYS A 4 6.81 8.72 16.67
N GLN A 5 6.93 8.34 16.06
CA GLN A 5 6.50 8.80 14.81
C GLN A 5 5.03 8.72 14.67
N LYS A 6 4.43 9.81 14.35
CA LYS A 6 3.05 9.85 14.19
C LYS A 6 2.69 9.45 12.80
N ILE A 7 1.96 8.39 12.64
CA ILE A 7 1.50 7.94 11.34
C ILE A 7 0.11 8.47 11.11
N GLU A 8 -0.05 9.27 10.08
CA GLU A 8 -1.37 9.78 9.74
C GLU A 8 -2.04 8.80 8.82
N HIS A 9 -3.20 8.34 9.21
CA HIS A 9 -3.96 7.40 8.39
C HIS A 9 -4.81 8.17 7.41
N GLN A 10 -4.86 7.67 6.20
CA GLN A 10 -5.60 8.29 5.13
C GLN A 10 -6.76 7.41 4.75
N ARG A 11 -7.91 8.02 4.48
CA ARG A 11 -9.06 7.26 4.04
C ARG A 11 -8.82 6.76 2.63
N PHE A 12 -9.28 5.56 2.39
CA PHE A 12 -9.04 4.90 1.13
C PHE A 12 -10.23 4.03 0.80
N THR A 13 -10.75 4.16 -0.41
CA THR A 13 -11.91 3.40 -0.85
C THR A 13 -11.50 2.47 -1.97
N THR A 14 -11.91 1.23 -1.87
CA THR A 14 -11.58 0.24 -2.89
C THR A 14 -12.61 -0.86 -2.88
N LEU A 15 -12.55 -1.69 -3.90
CA LEU A 15 -13.39 -2.88 -3.98
C LEU A 15 -12.71 -4.00 -3.25
N ILE A 16 -13.49 -4.82 -2.58
CA ILE A 16 -12.93 -5.94 -1.85
C ILE A 16 -13.88 -7.13 -1.98
N ASN A 17 -13.29 -8.30 -2.10
CA ASN A 17 -14.04 -9.54 -2.15
C ASN A 17 -14.82 -9.69 -0.85
N PRO A 18 -16.15 -9.91 -0.92
CA PRO A 18 -16.96 -10.01 0.31
C PRO A 18 -16.51 -11.10 1.26
N LEU A 19 -16.05 -12.22 0.72
CA LEU A 19 -15.58 -13.31 1.57
C LEU A 19 -14.31 -12.90 2.31
N LEU A 20 -13.41 -12.25 1.62
CA LEU A 20 -12.19 -11.77 2.26
C LEU A 20 -12.51 -10.72 3.32
N LEU A 21 -13.45 -9.84 3.02
CA LEU A 21 -13.84 -8.84 3.98
C LEU A 21 -14.42 -9.48 5.24
N SER A 22 -15.29 -10.48 5.05
CA SER A 22 -15.86 -11.19 6.16
C SER A 22 -14.78 -11.86 7.00
N ASN A 23 -13.85 -12.51 6.34
CA ASN A 23 -12.78 -13.21 7.03
C ASN A 23 -11.87 -12.26 7.79
N ILE A 24 -11.57 -11.11 7.19
CA ILE A 24 -10.69 -10.15 7.84
C ILE A 24 -11.36 -9.53 9.07
N LYS A 25 -12.68 -9.38 9.02
CA LYS A 25 -13.41 -8.90 10.18
C LYS A 25 -13.34 -9.90 11.32
N LEU A 26 -13.41 -11.19 10.99
CA LEU A 26 -13.28 -12.24 12.00
C LEU A 26 -11.89 -12.21 12.63
N VAL A 27 -10.87 -12.01 11.82
CA VAL A 27 -9.51 -11.92 12.33
C VAL A 27 -9.37 -10.73 13.26
N SER A 28 -9.96 -9.62 12.86
CA SER A 28 -9.93 -8.42 13.66
C SER A 28 -10.55 -8.67 15.03
N TYR A 29 -11.70 -9.33 15.03
CA TYR A 29 -12.39 -9.66 16.27
C TYR A 29 -11.56 -10.62 17.12
N PHE A 30 -11.04 -11.64 16.49
CA PHE A 30 -10.30 -12.67 17.19
C PHE A 30 -9.01 -12.17 17.82
N THR A 31 -8.33 -11.27 17.10
CA THR A 31 -7.06 -10.72 17.56
C THR A 31 -7.23 -9.48 18.42
N ASN A 32 -8.46 -9.03 18.56
CA ASN A 32 -8.78 -7.83 19.35
C ASN A 32 -8.05 -6.60 18.80
N LYS A 33 -7.95 -6.53 17.49
CA LYS A 33 -7.37 -5.39 16.80
C LYS A 33 -8.46 -4.69 16.03
N LYS A 34 -8.24 -3.43 15.73
CA LYS A 34 -9.18 -2.71 14.90
C LYS A 34 -9.06 -3.19 13.46
N LEU A 35 -10.16 -3.10 12.73
CA LEU A 35 -10.17 -3.59 11.36
C LEU A 35 -9.09 -2.94 10.51
N TYR A 36 -8.93 -1.63 10.63
CA TYR A 36 -7.93 -0.97 9.82
C TYR A 36 -6.52 -1.42 10.16
N GLU A 37 -6.29 -1.81 11.42
CA GLU A 37 -4.98 -2.32 11.81
C GLU A 37 -4.68 -3.65 11.13
N VAL A 38 -5.67 -4.51 11.10
CA VAL A 38 -5.51 -5.81 10.44
C VAL A 38 -5.27 -5.63 8.94
N ILE A 39 -6.01 -4.72 8.35
CA ILE A 39 -5.85 -4.44 6.93
C ILE A 39 -4.46 -3.89 6.63
N ASN A 40 -4.00 -2.95 7.45
CA ASN A 40 -2.67 -2.40 7.25
C ASN A 40 -1.59 -3.45 7.42
N ASP A 41 -1.73 -4.32 8.41
CA ASP A 41 -0.79 -5.41 8.59
C ASP A 41 -0.78 -6.34 7.37
N SER A 42 -1.97 -6.60 6.82
CA SER A 42 -2.08 -7.45 5.65
C SER A 42 -1.39 -6.84 4.45
N LEU A 43 -1.56 -5.53 4.28
CA LEU A 43 -0.91 -4.82 3.17
C LEU A 43 0.60 -4.86 3.32
N GLN A 44 1.07 -4.69 4.54
CA GLN A 44 2.50 -4.74 4.80
C GLN A 44 3.06 -6.11 4.46
N LEU A 45 2.37 -7.16 4.88
CA LEU A 45 2.81 -8.51 4.59
C LEU A 45 2.83 -8.80 3.11
N TYR A 46 1.84 -8.31 2.39
CA TYR A 46 1.78 -8.51 0.95
C TYR A 46 2.97 -7.84 0.26
N ILE A 47 3.29 -6.63 0.69
CA ILE A 47 4.41 -5.90 0.11
C ILE A 47 5.72 -6.62 0.39
N GLU A 48 5.89 -7.10 1.62
CA GLU A 48 7.11 -7.82 1.97
C GLU A 48 7.24 -9.10 1.15
N ASP A 49 6.13 -9.81 0.97
CA ASP A 49 6.12 -11.01 0.17
C ASP A 49 6.47 -10.71 -1.28
N PHE A 50 5.95 -9.63 -1.79
CA PHE A 50 6.25 -9.19 -3.15
C PHE A 50 7.74 -8.92 -3.32
N GLU A 51 8.32 -8.22 -2.36
CA GLU A 51 9.74 -7.88 -2.43
C GLU A 51 10.61 -9.14 -2.43
N ILE A 52 10.22 -10.11 -1.63
CA ILE A 52 10.96 -11.36 -1.57
C ILE A 52 10.84 -12.13 -2.88
N LYS A 53 9.62 -12.27 -3.38
CA LYS A 53 9.37 -13.06 -4.57
C LYS A 53 10.03 -12.48 -5.80
N HIS A 54 10.10 -11.18 -5.88
CA HIS A 54 10.66 -10.52 -7.06
C HIS A 54 12.07 -10.05 -6.82
N ASN A 55 12.60 -10.34 -5.62
CA ASN A 55 13.98 -9.99 -5.28
C ASN A 55 14.25 -8.52 -5.57
N THR A 56 13.32 -7.66 -5.18
CA THR A 56 13.43 -6.23 -5.42
C THR A 56 12.78 -5.50 -4.27
N LYS A 57 13.20 -4.27 -4.07
CA LYS A 57 12.65 -3.44 -3.01
C LYS A 57 11.67 -2.43 -3.59
N ILE A 58 10.67 -2.10 -2.80
CA ILE A 58 9.70 -1.11 -3.23
C ILE A 58 10.37 0.23 -3.52
N ASP A 59 11.37 0.58 -2.72
CA ASP A 59 12.09 1.83 -2.95
C ASP A 59 12.72 1.87 -4.34
N THR A 60 13.23 0.74 -4.79
CA THR A 60 13.80 0.65 -6.12
C THR A 60 12.74 0.89 -7.18
N ILE A 61 11.59 0.26 -7.01
CA ILE A 61 10.50 0.41 -7.96
C ILE A 61 10.00 1.84 -7.99
N LEU A 62 9.88 2.43 -6.83
CA LEU A 62 9.41 3.80 -6.71
C LEU A 62 10.36 4.75 -7.45
N SER A 63 11.65 4.52 -7.29
CA SER A 63 12.65 5.34 -7.95
C SER A 63 12.52 5.25 -9.46
N LEU A 64 12.33 4.05 -9.97
CA LEU A 64 12.15 3.85 -11.41
C LEU A 64 10.87 4.49 -11.90
N GLN A 65 9.82 4.35 -11.12
CA GLN A 65 8.52 4.91 -11.49
C GLN A 65 8.57 6.42 -11.53
N ASN A 66 9.21 7.03 -10.57
CA ASN A 66 9.32 8.48 -10.54
C ASN A 66 10.05 9.00 -11.76
N SER A 67 11.13 8.33 -12.13
CA SER A 67 11.88 8.71 -13.31
C SER A 67 11.02 8.57 -14.56
N PHE A 68 10.29 7.49 -14.65
CA PHE A 68 9.42 7.23 -15.78
C PHE A 68 8.28 8.25 -15.85
N ASN A 69 7.66 8.53 -14.71
CA ASN A 69 6.56 9.47 -14.65
C ASN A 69 6.99 10.88 -15.03
N THR A 70 8.17 11.24 -14.62
CA THR A 70 8.69 12.57 -14.98
C THR A 70 8.79 12.72 -16.48
N LYS A 71 9.27 11.70 -17.13
CA LYS A 71 9.36 11.74 -18.59
C LYS A 71 8.00 11.79 -19.23
N LEU A 72 7.08 11.02 -18.72
CA LEU A 72 5.72 11.00 -19.24
C LEU A 72 5.03 12.33 -19.05
N GLU A 73 5.18 12.93 -17.90
CA GLU A 73 4.56 14.20 -17.62
C GLU A 73 5.06 15.29 -18.57
N ASN A 74 6.33 15.29 -18.81
CA ASN A 74 6.89 16.26 -19.73
C ASN A 74 6.31 16.09 -21.11
N LYS A 75 6.16 14.86 -21.53
CA LYS A 75 5.59 14.58 -22.83
C LYS A 75 4.14 14.99 -22.91
N VAL A 76 3.38 14.64 -21.90
CA VAL A 76 1.96 14.98 -21.89
C VAL A 76 1.76 16.48 -21.86
N ASN A 77 2.55 17.18 -21.08
CA ASN A 77 2.42 18.63 -21.00
C ASN A 77 2.67 19.27 -22.34
N LYS A 78 3.62 18.75 -23.08
CA LYS A 78 3.88 19.28 -24.41
C LYS A 78 2.72 19.07 -25.34
N GLU A 79 2.11 17.91 -25.23
CA GLU A 79 1.00 17.58 -26.12
C GLU A 79 -0.26 18.34 -25.78
N LYS A 80 -0.39 18.69 -24.53
CA LYS A 80 -1.58 19.41 -24.11
C LYS A 80 -1.63 20.82 -24.57
N LYS A 81 -0.55 21.33 -25.01
CA LYS A 81 -0.55 22.68 -25.54
C LYS A 81 -1.30 22.82 -26.81
#